data_1b2429c26e701db8a8b4482ab5db8d7b
#
_entry.id   1b2429c26e701db8a8b4482ab5db8d7b
#
_cell.length_a   1.000
_cell.length_b   1.000
_cell.length_c   1.000
_cell.angle_alpha   90.00
_cell.angle_beta   90.00
_cell.angle_gamma   90.00
#
_symmetry.space_group_name_H-M   'P 1'
#
loop_
_entity.id
_entity.type
_entity.pdbx_description
1 polymer ?
#
loop_
_entity_poly.entity_id
_entity_poly.type
_entity_poly.pdbx_seq_one_letter_code
_entity_poly.pdbx_strand_id
1 'polypeptide(L)'
;MRVLALTAAVILAALPARAAAQQPDDREQVRLAVADYVDGFYQGDSTRLVRSVSPEVRKNGYWRASPDSAYRPSAMPYPAFMRFAAGVQAGRNRPPANAPREIVIFDVQDQTASAKLTAWWGTDYLLLGRENGRWMITHVLWQSPPPRPATR
;
A
#
# COMPACT_ATOMS: atom_id res chain seq x y z
N MET A 1 8.23 80.68 -2.61
CA MET A 1 8.55 79.37 -2.10
C MET A 1 7.46 78.40 -2.54
N ARG A 2 7.77 77.48 -3.46
CA ARG A 2 6.81 76.45 -3.93
C ARG A 2 7.31 75.13 -3.37
N VAL A 3 6.47 74.49 -2.51
CA VAL A 3 6.77 73.19 -1.94
C VAL A 3 6.16 72.13 -2.89
N LEU A 4 7.01 71.29 -3.48
CA LEU A 4 6.60 70.10 -4.24
C LEU A 4 6.36 68.98 -3.24
N ALA A 5 5.13 68.46 -3.18
CA ALA A 5 4.81 67.25 -2.48
C ALA A 5 5.01 66.06 -3.43
N LEU A 6 5.98 65.18 -3.09
CA LEU A 6 6.17 63.88 -3.75
C LEU A 6 5.21 62.85 -3.12
N THR A 7 4.24 62.40 -3.84
CA THR A 7 3.40 61.24 -3.47
C THR A 7 4.06 59.95 -3.94
N ALA A 8 4.57 59.14 -3.01
CA ALA A 8 5.10 57.82 -3.31
C ALA A 8 3.93 56.80 -3.40
N ALA A 9 3.67 56.26 -4.58
CA ALA A 9 2.72 55.17 -4.79
C ALA A 9 3.37 53.84 -4.42
N VAL A 10 2.89 53.22 -3.35
CA VAL A 10 3.28 51.84 -2.97
C VAL A 10 2.49 50.84 -3.80
N ILE A 11 3.15 50.23 -4.78
CA ILE A 11 2.58 49.11 -5.57
C ILE A 11 2.69 47.82 -4.71
N LEU A 12 1.59 47.42 -4.14
CA LEU A 12 1.48 46.15 -3.43
C LEU A 12 1.37 45.02 -4.48
N ALA A 13 2.49 44.34 -4.78
CA ALA A 13 2.50 43.17 -5.66
C ALA A 13 1.82 41.99 -4.95
N ALA A 14 0.58 41.69 -5.35
CA ALA A 14 -0.11 40.47 -4.92
C ALA A 14 0.57 39.26 -5.56
N LEU A 15 1.39 38.53 -4.79
CA LEU A 15 1.92 37.23 -5.17
C LEU A 15 0.75 36.25 -5.32
N PRO A 16 0.63 35.53 -6.46
CA PRO A 16 -0.40 34.49 -6.59
C PRO A 16 -0.14 33.41 -5.53
N ALA A 17 -1.08 33.25 -4.62
CA ALA A 17 -1.11 32.11 -3.70
C ALA A 17 -1.17 30.83 -4.56
N ARG A 18 -0.04 30.15 -4.69
CA ARG A 18 0.02 28.83 -5.31
C ARG A 18 -0.83 27.91 -4.44
N ALA A 19 -1.99 27.48 -4.95
CA ALA A 19 -2.80 26.47 -4.30
C ALA A 19 -1.88 25.25 -4.11
N ALA A 20 -1.39 25.04 -2.89
CA ALA A 20 -0.68 23.82 -2.54
C ALA A 20 -1.68 22.66 -2.75
N ALA A 21 -1.43 21.80 -3.74
CA ALA A 21 -2.20 20.58 -3.90
C ALA A 21 -2.17 19.86 -2.54
N GLN A 22 -3.34 19.72 -1.93
CA GLN A 22 -3.48 19.12 -0.61
C GLN A 22 -2.93 17.69 -0.70
N GLN A 23 -1.84 17.41 0.02
CA GLN A 23 -1.30 16.04 0.10
C GLN A 23 -2.39 15.15 0.70
N PRO A 24 -2.60 13.93 0.15
CA PRO A 24 -3.51 12.97 0.78
C PRO A 24 -3.18 12.84 2.27
N ASP A 25 -4.20 12.73 3.12
CA ASP A 25 -3.96 12.46 4.53
C ASP A 25 -3.21 11.12 4.71
N ASP A 26 -2.62 10.90 5.87
CA ASP A 26 -1.82 9.70 6.14
C ASP A 26 -2.64 8.41 5.99
N ARG A 27 -3.92 8.46 6.35
CA ARG A 27 -4.82 7.29 6.19
C ARG A 27 -5.01 6.93 4.72
N GLU A 28 -5.17 7.91 3.85
CA GLU A 28 -5.28 7.67 2.40
C GLU A 28 -3.93 7.22 1.82
N GLN A 29 -2.81 7.76 2.27
CA GLN A 29 -1.49 7.31 1.83
C GLN A 29 -1.22 5.85 2.23
N VAL A 30 -1.60 5.44 3.45
CA VAL A 30 -1.56 4.03 3.89
C VAL A 30 -2.45 3.17 3.01
N ARG A 31 -3.68 3.61 2.72
CA ARG A 31 -4.60 2.89 1.83
C ARG A 31 -4.00 2.71 0.42
N LEU A 32 -3.37 3.76 -0.12
CA LEU A 32 -2.70 3.71 -1.43
C LEU A 32 -1.51 2.74 -1.43
N ALA A 33 -0.71 2.70 -0.37
CA ALA A 33 0.40 1.75 -0.24
C ALA A 33 -0.12 0.29 -0.24
N VAL A 34 -1.21 0.01 0.48
CA VAL A 34 -1.85 -1.33 0.46
C VAL A 34 -2.48 -1.64 -0.90
N ALA A 35 -3.07 -0.65 -1.58
CA ALA A 35 -3.59 -0.80 -2.93
C ALA A 35 -2.48 -1.14 -3.94
N ASP A 36 -1.34 -0.42 -3.88
CA ASP A 36 -0.19 -0.73 -4.72
C ASP A 36 0.38 -2.13 -4.48
N TYR A 37 0.37 -2.59 -3.23
CA TYR A 37 0.79 -3.93 -2.89
C TYR A 37 -0.10 -5.00 -3.56
N VAL A 38 -1.42 -4.93 -3.40
CA VAL A 38 -2.32 -5.93 -4.02
C VAL A 38 -2.31 -5.83 -5.54
N ASP A 39 -2.28 -4.62 -6.11
CA ASP A 39 -2.25 -4.43 -7.57
C ASP A 39 -0.92 -4.87 -8.17
N GLY A 40 0.18 -4.63 -7.46
CA GLY A 40 1.49 -5.13 -7.86
C GLY A 40 1.52 -6.64 -8.04
N PHE A 41 0.88 -7.38 -7.14
CA PHE A 41 0.71 -8.84 -7.28
C PHE A 41 -0.31 -9.22 -8.35
N TYR A 42 -1.46 -8.53 -8.44
CA TYR A 42 -2.53 -8.90 -9.36
C TYR A 42 -2.19 -8.64 -10.83
N GLN A 43 -1.48 -7.56 -11.07
CA GLN A 43 -1.09 -7.12 -12.42
C GLN A 43 0.32 -7.58 -12.80
N GLY A 44 1.09 -8.10 -11.83
CA GLY A 44 2.51 -8.41 -12.00
C GLY A 44 3.38 -7.15 -12.12
N ASP A 45 2.93 -6.02 -11.58
CA ASP A 45 3.63 -4.74 -11.65
C ASP A 45 4.61 -4.60 -10.48
N SER A 46 5.88 -4.95 -10.75
CA SER A 46 6.94 -4.85 -9.76
C SER A 46 7.22 -3.41 -9.31
N THR A 47 6.90 -2.38 -10.12
CA THR A 47 7.12 -0.98 -9.74
C THR A 47 6.19 -0.55 -8.60
N ARG A 48 4.97 -1.08 -8.59
CA ARG A 48 4.03 -0.91 -7.48
C ARG A 48 4.56 -1.54 -6.19
N LEU A 49 5.12 -2.75 -6.27
CA LEU A 49 5.72 -3.43 -5.12
C LEU A 49 6.93 -2.65 -4.59
N VAL A 50 7.80 -2.15 -5.47
CA VAL A 50 8.97 -1.34 -5.05
C VAL A 50 8.57 -0.08 -4.29
N ARG A 51 7.48 0.58 -4.67
CA ARG A 51 7.07 1.84 -4.00
C ARG A 51 6.23 1.62 -2.74
N SER A 52 5.70 0.42 -2.51
CA SER A 52 4.78 0.12 -1.39
C SER A 52 5.34 -0.86 -0.35
N VAL A 53 6.41 -1.59 -0.67
CA VAL A 53 6.96 -2.64 0.20
C VAL A 53 8.41 -2.33 0.52
N SER A 54 8.74 -2.32 1.81
CA SER A 54 10.12 -2.18 2.27
C SER A 54 10.98 -3.35 1.75
N PRO A 55 12.22 -3.09 1.27
CA PRO A 55 13.16 -4.16 0.93
C PRO A 55 13.45 -5.11 2.10
N GLU A 56 13.30 -4.62 3.34
CA GLU A 56 13.49 -5.37 4.59
C GLU A 56 12.21 -6.07 5.07
N VAL A 57 11.17 -6.13 4.24
CA VAL A 57 9.87 -6.71 4.61
C VAL A 57 9.99 -8.13 5.14
N ARG A 58 9.25 -8.42 6.20
CA ARG A 58 9.08 -9.77 6.75
C ARG A 58 7.69 -10.26 6.47
N LYS A 59 7.54 -11.16 5.49
CA LYS A 59 6.27 -11.83 5.19
C LYS A 59 6.35 -13.29 5.58
N ASN A 60 5.57 -13.62 6.61
CA ASN A 60 5.40 -14.98 7.10
C ASN A 60 3.91 -15.31 7.15
N GLY A 61 3.58 -16.58 7.16
CA GLY A 61 2.17 -16.98 7.29
C GLY A 61 1.96 -18.47 7.19
N TYR A 62 0.69 -18.82 6.89
CA TYR A 62 0.22 -20.18 6.92
C TYR A 62 -0.50 -20.52 5.61
N TRP A 63 0.14 -21.39 4.84
CA TRP A 63 -0.38 -21.88 3.58
C TRP A 63 -1.02 -23.26 3.73
N ARG A 64 -2.04 -23.53 2.93
CA ARG A 64 -2.60 -24.88 2.74
C ARG A 64 -2.98 -25.12 1.28
N ALA A 65 -2.85 -26.38 0.84
CA ALA A 65 -3.09 -26.77 -0.55
C ALA A 65 -4.58 -26.85 -0.90
N SER A 66 -5.43 -27.20 0.06
CA SER A 66 -6.88 -27.34 -0.09
C SER A 66 -7.61 -26.97 1.20
N PRO A 67 -8.92 -26.73 1.16
CA PRO A 67 -9.74 -26.48 2.36
C PRO A 67 -9.61 -27.54 3.46
N ASP A 68 -9.32 -28.78 3.11
CA ASP A 68 -9.24 -29.91 4.05
C ASP A 68 -7.82 -30.24 4.50
N SER A 69 -6.80 -29.58 3.93
CA SER A 69 -5.40 -29.82 4.32
C SER A 69 -4.97 -28.96 5.51
N ALA A 70 -4.01 -29.49 6.29
CA ALA A 70 -3.41 -28.74 7.40
C ALA A 70 -2.64 -27.52 6.89
N TYR A 71 -2.62 -26.46 7.69
CA TYR A 71 -1.76 -25.31 7.45
C TYR A 71 -0.30 -25.67 7.64
N ARG A 72 0.55 -25.09 6.79
CA ARG A 72 2.01 -25.19 6.88
C ARG A 72 2.60 -23.78 6.94
N PRO A 73 3.64 -23.56 7.76
CA PRO A 73 4.38 -22.30 7.75
C PRO A 73 4.90 -21.97 6.35
N SER A 74 4.85 -20.72 5.97
CA SER A 74 5.37 -20.23 4.70
C SER A 74 5.96 -18.84 4.87
N ALA A 75 7.11 -18.59 4.25
CA ALA A 75 7.77 -17.30 4.23
C ALA A 75 7.95 -16.84 2.78
N MET A 76 7.85 -15.53 2.57
CA MET A 76 8.05 -14.93 1.25
C MET A 76 9.02 -13.72 1.39
N PRO A 77 10.32 -13.90 1.18
CA PRO A 77 11.30 -12.82 1.25
C PRO A 77 11.12 -11.85 0.08
N TYR A 78 11.58 -10.60 0.22
CA TYR A 78 11.41 -9.54 -0.77
C TYR A 78 11.73 -9.96 -2.22
N PRO A 79 12.83 -10.67 -2.53
CA PRO A 79 13.09 -11.11 -3.90
C PRO A 79 12.02 -12.06 -4.47
N ALA A 80 11.27 -12.75 -3.60
CA ALA A 80 10.17 -13.62 -4.04
C ALA A 80 8.94 -12.82 -4.49
N PHE A 81 8.72 -11.61 -3.95
CA PHE A 81 7.69 -10.70 -4.46
C PHE A 81 7.95 -10.37 -5.92
N MET A 82 9.20 -10.01 -6.27
CA MET A 82 9.59 -9.65 -7.62
C MET A 82 9.45 -10.83 -8.58
N ARG A 83 9.88 -12.04 -8.16
CA ARG A 83 9.70 -13.26 -8.96
C ARG A 83 8.23 -13.61 -9.18
N PHE A 84 7.37 -13.39 -8.17
CA PHE A 84 5.94 -13.62 -8.31
C PHE A 84 5.32 -12.65 -9.33
N ALA A 85 5.62 -11.35 -9.22
CA ALA A 85 5.16 -10.34 -10.16
C ALA A 85 5.60 -10.66 -11.59
N ALA A 86 6.87 -11.00 -11.81
CA ALA A 86 7.39 -11.46 -13.11
C ALA A 86 6.65 -12.71 -13.62
N GLY A 87 6.27 -13.62 -12.72
CA GLY A 87 5.45 -14.78 -13.04
C GLY A 87 4.06 -14.41 -13.57
N VAL A 88 3.40 -13.45 -12.93
CA VAL A 88 2.08 -12.94 -13.37
C VAL A 88 2.18 -12.23 -14.72
N GLN A 89 3.20 -11.41 -14.92
CA GLN A 89 3.51 -10.80 -16.23
C GLN A 89 3.65 -11.86 -17.33
N ALA A 90 4.32 -12.97 -17.04
CA ALA A 90 4.49 -14.10 -17.94
C ALA A 90 3.24 -15.01 -18.05
N GLY A 91 2.10 -14.59 -17.52
CA GLY A 91 0.83 -15.33 -17.60
C GLY A 91 0.64 -16.42 -16.54
N ARG A 92 1.57 -16.59 -15.59
CA ARG A 92 1.45 -17.53 -14.46
C ARG A 92 0.74 -16.88 -13.27
N ASN A 93 0.08 -17.68 -12.43
CA ASN A 93 -0.51 -17.21 -11.15
C ASN A 93 -1.41 -15.97 -11.28
N ARG A 94 -2.13 -15.84 -12.38
CA ARG A 94 -3.06 -14.72 -12.56
C ARG A 94 -4.23 -14.86 -11.61
N PRO A 95 -4.64 -13.78 -10.92
CA PRO A 95 -5.84 -13.81 -10.11
C PRO A 95 -7.08 -13.97 -11.01
N PRO A 96 -8.18 -14.55 -10.50
CA PRO A 96 -9.47 -14.54 -11.18
C PRO A 96 -9.98 -13.10 -11.39
N ALA A 97 -10.81 -12.88 -12.42
CA ALA A 97 -11.29 -11.54 -12.75
C ALA A 97 -12.06 -10.85 -11.61
N ASN A 98 -12.71 -11.63 -10.75
CA ASN A 98 -13.47 -11.17 -9.60
C ASN A 98 -12.70 -11.33 -8.27
N ALA A 99 -11.38 -11.35 -8.33
CA ALA A 99 -10.54 -11.48 -7.14
C ALA A 99 -10.82 -10.37 -6.11
N PRO A 100 -11.01 -10.72 -4.82
CA PRO A 100 -11.32 -9.75 -3.78
C PRO A 100 -10.13 -8.79 -3.55
N ARG A 101 -10.43 -7.52 -3.23
CA ARG A 101 -9.46 -6.45 -2.95
C ARG A 101 -9.97 -5.57 -1.79
N GLU A 102 -10.30 -6.19 -0.67
CA GLU A 102 -10.86 -5.48 0.46
C GLU A 102 -9.73 -4.97 1.37
N ILE A 103 -9.66 -3.66 1.55
CA ILE A 103 -8.66 -2.99 2.38
C ILE A 103 -9.37 -2.38 3.58
N VAL A 104 -8.95 -2.77 4.78
CA VAL A 104 -9.40 -2.17 6.05
C VAL A 104 -8.19 -1.59 6.75
N ILE A 105 -8.19 -0.28 6.98
CA ILE A 105 -7.16 0.39 7.79
C ILE A 105 -7.63 0.38 9.23
N PHE A 106 -6.85 -0.23 10.13
CA PHE A 106 -7.18 -0.30 11.53
C PHE A 106 -6.78 0.98 12.26
N ASP A 107 -5.49 1.33 12.18
CA ASP A 107 -4.92 2.46 12.89
C ASP A 107 -3.81 3.12 12.08
N VAL A 108 -3.65 4.44 12.24
CA VAL A 108 -2.58 5.24 11.63
C VAL A 108 -2.08 6.24 12.65
N GLN A 109 -0.80 6.14 12.98
CA GLN A 109 -0.05 7.08 13.80
C GLN A 109 0.88 7.92 12.90
N ASP A 110 1.75 8.71 13.48
CA ASP A 110 2.69 9.56 12.72
C ASP A 110 3.79 8.79 11.97
N GLN A 111 4.23 7.62 12.49
CA GLN A 111 5.30 6.80 11.92
C GLN A 111 4.89 5.36 11.63
N THR A 112 3.76 4.88 12.16
CA THR A 112 3.33 3.49 12.04
C THR A 112 1.85 3.38 11.70
N ALA A 113 1.48 2.32 10.97
CA ALA A 113 0.10 2.01 10.67
C ALA A 113 -0.15 0.50 10.63
N SER A 114 -1.41 0.12 10.76
CA SER A 114 -1.85 -1.27 10.63
C SER A 114 -3.08 -1.39 9.74
N ALA A 115 -3.12 -2.47 8.95
CA ALA A 115 -4.19 -2.73 8.00
C ALA A 115 -4.46 -4.23 7.83
N LYS A 116 -5.61 -4.55 7.21
CA LYS A 116 -5.97 -5.88 6.71
C LYS A 116 -6.28 -5.80 5.22
N LEU A 117 -5.75 -6.73 4.48
CA LEU A 117 -6.11 -6.96 3.08
C LEU A 117 -6.76 -8.35 2.95
N THR A 118 -7.96 -8.41 2.35
CA THR A 118 -8.54 -9.65 1.85
C THR A 118 -8.28 -9.74 0.35
N ALA A 119 -7.53 -10.76 -0.06
CA ALA A 119 -7.13 -11.01 -1.44
C ALA A 119 -7.48 -12.44 -1.86
N TRP A 120 -7.29 -12.77 -3.15
CA TRP A 120 -7.62 -14.12 -3.64
C TRP A 120 -6.77 -15.23 -3.00
N TRP A 121 -5.56 -14.90 -2.54
CA TRP A 121 -4.69 -15.85 -1.84
C TRP A 121 -5.04 -16.03 -0.36
N GLY A 122 -5.92 -15.19 0.19
CA GLY A 122 -6.34 -15.21 1.59
C GLY A 122 -6.31 -13.83 2.24
N THR A 123 -5.92 -13.80 3.51
CA THR A 123 -5.88 -12.58 4.33
C THR A 123 -4.47 -12.24 4.72
N ASP A 124 -4.07 -11.00 4.50
CA ASP A 124 -2.83 -10.39 4.98
C ASP A 124 -3.15 -9.38 6.10
N TYR A 125 -2.50 -9.52 7.25
CA TYR A 125 -2.40 -8.47 8.27
C TYR A 125 -1.08 -7.72 8.04
N LEU A 126 -1.18 -6.41 7.89
CA LEU A 126 -0.09 -5.56 7.41
C LEU A 126 0.31 -4.57 8.49
N LEU A 127 1.62 -4.43 8.73
CA LEU A 127 2.19 -3.29 9.46
C LEU A 127 2.99 -2.45 8.48
N LEU A 128 2.79 -1.14 8.57
CA LEU A 128 3.47 -0.16 7.74
C LEU A 128 4.30 0.78 8.62
N GLY A 129 5.43 1.21 8.07
CA GLY A 129 6.25 2.27 8.63
C GLY A 129 6.42 3.41 7.63
N ARG A 130 6.67 4.61 8.13
CA ARG A 130 7.01 5.76 7.29
C ARG A 130 8.51 5.77 7.03
N GLU A 131 8.94 5.39 5.82
CA GLU A 131 10.33 5.33 5.39
C GLU A 131 10.59 6.43 4.35
N ASN A 132 11.51 7.35 4.63
CA ASN A 132 11.85 8.47 3.73
C ASN A 132 10.61 9.27 3.26
N GLY A 133 9.68 9.52 4.19
CA GLY A 133 8.45 10.28 3.93
C GLY A 133 7.34 9.49 3.20
N ARG A 134 7.50 8.18 2.97
CA ARG A 134 6.51 7.32 2.31
C ARG A 134 6.06 6.19 3.23
N TRP A 135 4.80 5.80 3.13
CA TRP A 135 4.28 4.64 3.82
C TRP A 135 4.69 3.35 3.08
N MET A 136 5.42 2.48 3.78
CA MET A 136 5.97 1.23 3.26
C MET A 136 5.51 0.05 4.13
N ILE A 137 5.09 -1.05 3.50
CA ILE A 137 4.76 -2.28 4.21
C ILE A 137 6.05 -2.95 4.70
N THR A 138 6.18 -3.09 6.03
CA THR A 138 7.36 -3.66 6.70
C THR A 138 7.13 -5.08 7.19
N HIS A 139 5.89 -5.43 7.57
CA HIS A 139 5.55 -6.77 8.04
C HIS A 139 4.22 -7.23 7.46
N VAL A 140 4.15 -8.51 7.14
CA VAL A 140 2.95 -9.19 6.68
C VAL A 140 2.81 -10.52 7.41
N LEU A 141 1.70 -10.69 8.12
CA LEU A 141 1.27 -12.00 8.60
C LEU A 141 0.07 -12.44 7.77
N TRP A 142 0.20 -13.57 7.08
CA TRP A 142 -0.82 -13.98 6.13
C TRP A 142 -1.30 -15.43 6.34
N GLN A 143 -2.47 -15.74 5.82
CA GLN A 143 -2.94 -17.11 5.71
C GLN A 143 -3.80 -17.34 4.47
N SER A 144 -3.78 -18.56 3.95
CA SER A 144 -4.74 -19.03 2.96
C SER A 144 -6.18 -18.95 3.52
N PRO A 145 -7.21 -18.85 2.65
CA PRO A 145 -8.60 -18.75 3.10
C PRO A 145 -8.95 -19.83 4.13
N PRO A 146 -9.75 -19.52 5.17
CA PRO A 146 -10.22 -20.52 6.15
C PRO A 146 -11.08 -21.59 5.47
N PRO A 147 -11.29 -22.76 6.09
CA PRO A 147 -12.26 -23.75 5.61
C PRO A 147 -13.61 -23.07 5.42
N ARG A 148 -14.37 -23.45 4.38
CA ARG A 148 -15.78 -23.07 4.35
C ARG A 148 -16.48 -23.68 5.57
N PRO A 149 -17.35 -22.90 6.26
CA PRO A 149 -18.21 -23.48 7.28
C PRO A 149 -18.97 -24.66 6.65
N ALA A 150 -19.01 -25.78 7.36
CA ALA A 150 -19.88 -26.88 6.95
C ALA A 150 -21.30 -26.32 6.85
N THR A 151 -21.91 -26.37 5.67
CA THR A 151 -23.35 -26.09 5.48
C THR A 151 -24.11 -27.12 6.34
N ARG A 152 -24.75 -26.63 7.40
CA ARG A 152 -25.71 -27.43 8.18
C ARG A 152 -27.01 -27.60 7.39
#